data_2eaa64aabd186a5820d4aa0e20124dcc
#
_entry.id   2eaa64aabd186a5820d4aa0e20124dcc
#
_cell.length_a   1.000
_cell.length_b   1.000
_cell.length_c   1.000
_cell.angle_alpha   90.00
_cell.angle_beta   90.00
_cell.angle_gamma   90.00
#
_symmetry.space_group_name_H-M   'P 1'
#
loop_
_entity.id
_entity.type
_entity.pdbx_description
1 polymer ?
#
loop_
_entity_poly.entity_id
_entity_poly.type
_entity_poly.pdbx_seq_one_letter_code
_entity_poly.pdbx_strand_id
1 'polypeptide(L)'
;IRVMYELGIKTLFVSNAAGGTNPSFSIGDLMIITDHINFMPENPLHGPNIPQGPRFPDMSEAYDNELIDLANSIAAELNIKVRHGVYLATQGPTYETPSEYRMFAHWGADAVGMSTAPEVIVARHCGIRCFGISIITDLGVHGKIVKVTHEDVQIAAREAQPRMAAIMREMIARS
;
A
#
# COMPACT_ATOMS: atom_id res chain seq x y z
N ILE A 1 7.79 12.74 4.16
CA ILE A 1 7.88 12.80 2.68
C ILE A 1 8.49 14.14 2.24
N ARG A 2 8.00 15.29 2.71
CA ARG A 2 8.52 16.61 2.29
C ARG A 2 10.01 16.81 2.59
N VAL A 3 10.49 16.33 3.74
CA VAL A 3 11.94 16.32 4.06
C VAL A 3 12.73 15.47 3.05
N MET A 4 12.19 14.34 2.64
CA MET A 4 12.82 13.49 1.61
C MET A 4 12.87 14.22 0.26
N TYR A 5 11.81 14.94 -0.11
CA TYR A 5 11.80 15.79 -1.30
C TYR A 5 12.91 16.84 -1.27
N GLU A 6 13.07 17.57 -0.16
CA GLU A 6 14.16 18.56 0.04
C GLU A 6 15.56 17.92 -0.01
N LEU A 7 15.68 16.65 0.37
CA LEU A 7 16.91 15.87 0.20
C LEU A 7 17.13 15.36 -1.24
N GLY A 8 16.18 15.64 -2.14
CA GLY A 8 16.33 15.39 -3.57
C GLY A 8 15.91 14.01 -4.06
N ILE A 9 15.18 13.20 -3.24
CA ILE A 9 14.69 11.90 -3.72
C ILE A 9 13.73 12.06 -4.88
N LYS A 10 13.73 11.10 -5.80
CA LYS A 10 12.89 11.08 -7.01
C LYS A 10 11.90 9.93 -7.01
N THR A 11 12.18 8.88 -6.27
CA THR A 11 11.35 7.68 -6.19
C THR A 11 11.12 7.30 -4.72
N LEU A 12 9.87 7.00 -4.38
CA LEU A 12 9.45 6.54 -3.07
C LEU A 12 8.96 5.10 -3.17
N PHE A 13 9.58 4.23 -2.39
CA PHE A 13 9.11 2.87 -2.17
C PHE A 13 8.47 2.78 -0.80
N VAL A 14 7.19 2.38 -0.75
CA VAL A 14 6.45 2.18 0.51
C VAL A 14 6.04 0.73 0.66
N SER A 15 6.06 0.24 1.90
CA SER A 15 5.57 -1.09 2.23
C SER A 15 4.75 -1.04 3.52
N ASN A 16 3.80 -1.94 3.64
CA ASN A 16 2.94 -2.03 4.82
C ASN A 16 2.48 -3.46 5.10
N ALA A 17 1.85 -3.64 6.24
CA ALA A 17 1.00 -4.79 6.58
C ALA A 17 -0.45 -4.36 6.40
N ALA A 18 -1.29 -5.23 5.85
CA ALA A 18 -2.68 -4.92 5.52
C ALA A 18 -3.60 -6.14 5.69
N GLY A 19 -4.82 -5.91 6.13
CA GLY A 19 -5.89 -6.90 6.12
C GLY A 19 -6.46 -7.10 4.72
N GLY A 20 -6.53 -8.34 4.24
CA GLY A 20 -7.05 -8.66 2.91
C GLY A 20 -8.57 -8.69 2.89
N THR A 21 -9.20 -7.93 1.98
CA THR A 21 -10.65 -7.95 1.72
C THR A 21 -11.01 -8.77 0.49
N ASN A 22 -10.03 -9.05 -0.37
CA ASN A 22 -10.22 -9.88 -1.56
C ASN A 22 -10.27 -11.38 -1.18
N PRO A 23 -11.34 -12.11 -1.56
CA PRO A 23 -11.51 -13.52 -1.18
C PRO A 23 -10.48 -14.48 -1.80
N SER A 24 -9.76 -14.04 -2.85
CA SER A 24 -8.70 -14.82 -3.50
C SER A 24 -7.34 -14.69 -2.80
N PHE A 25 -7.21 -13.80 -1.82
CA PHE A 25 -5.98 -13.58 -1.10
C PHE A 25 -5.81 -14.57 0.07
N SER A 26 -4.57 -14.78 0.43
CA SER A 26 -4.15 -15.60 1.57
C SER A 26 -3.20 -14.82 2.46
N ILE A 27 -3.16 -15.18 3.75
CA ILE A 27 -2.17 -14.62 4.68
C ILE A 27 -0.76 -14.93 4.14
N GLY A 28 0.09 -13.91 4.16
CA GLY A 28 1.44 -13.96 3.60
C GLY A 28 1.52 -13.64 2.10
N ASP A 29 0.41 -13.41 1.39
CA ASP A 29 0.47 -12.90 0.01
C ASP A 29 1.12 -11.52 -0.01
N LEU A 30 1.89 -11.25 -1.07
CA LEU A 30 2.43 -9.93 -1.40
C LEU A 30 1.51 -9.28 -2.43
N MET A 31 0.96 -8.11 -2.12
CA MET A 31 0.10 -7.35 -3.02
C MET A 31 0.82 -6.08 -3.49
N ILE A 32 1.13 -5.99 -4.77
CA ILE A 32 1.55 -4.74 -5.42
C ILE A 32 0.33 -3.82 -5.45
N ILE A 33 0.49 -2.62 -4.90
CA ILE A 33 -0.59 -1.62 -4.85
C ILE A 33 -0.65 -0.93 -6.21
N THR A 34 -1.80 -1.03 -6.87
CA THR A 34 -2.04 -0.40 -8.17
C THR A 34 -2.81 0.92 -8.05
N ASP A 35 -3.59 1.07 -6.97
CA ASP A 35 -4.37 2.27 -6.67
C ASP A 35 -4.72 2.30 -5.18
N HIS A 36 -5.28 3.41 -4.69
CA HIS A 36 -5.77 3.47 -3.33
C HIS A 36 -7.11 4.21 -3.18
N ILE A 37 -7.82 3.86 -2.12
CA ILE A 37 -8.95 4.63 -1.61
C ILE A 37 -8.49 5.33 -0.34
N ASN A 38 -8.48 6.65 -0.34
CA ASN A 38 -8.18 7.44 0.86
C ASN A 38 -9.45 7.64 1.69
N PHE A 39 -9.64 6.80 2.70
CA PHE A 39 -10.72 6.91 3.69
C PHE A 39 -10.22 7.46 5.03
N MET A 40 -9.11 8.20 5.01
CA MET A 40 -8.63 8.94 6.17
C MET A 40 -9.52 10.15 6.46
N PRO A 41 -9.69 10.55 7.74
CA PRO A 41 -10.55 11.68 8.12
C PRO A 41 -10.01 13.02 7.60
N GLU A 42 -8.72 13.11 7.31
CA GLU A 42 -8.05 14.30 6.82
C GLU A 42 -7.18 13.99 5.59
N ASN A 43 -7.07 14.98 4.70
CA ASN A 43 -6.13 14.93 3.58
C ASN A 43 -4.87 15.74 3.93
N PRO A 44 -3.65 15.21 3.72
CA PRO A 44 -2.41 15.90 4.07
C PRO A 44 -2.16 17.21 3.28
N LEU A 45 -2.97 17.47 2.26
CA LEU A 45 -2.92 18.71 1.46
C LEU A 45 -3.98 19.74 1.89
N HIS A 46 -4.72 19.50 2.98
CA HIS A 46 -5.61 20.51 3.53
C HIS A 46 -4.82 21.75 3.99
N GLY A 47 -5.48 22.92 3.94
CA GLY A 47 -4.87 24.20 4.29
C GLY A 47 -4.25 24.94 3.07
N PRO A 48 -3.40 25.95 3.30
CA PRO A 48 -2.73 26.68 2.23
C PRO A 48 -1.83 25.77 1.41
N ASN A 49 -1.80 25.99 0.08
CA ASN A 49 -0.88 25.25 -0.77
C ASN A 49 0.57 25.64 -0.48
N ILE A 50 1.45 24.67 -0.59
CA ILE A 50 2.90 24.84 -0.46
C ILE A 50 3.57 24.79 -1.84
N PRO A 51 4.73 25.46 -2.03
CA PRO A 51 5.32 25.66 -3.36
C PRO A 51 5.88 24.39 -4.02
N GLN A 52 5.97 23.27 -3.30
CA GLN A 52 6.51 22.01 -3.82
C GLN A 52 5.61 21.32 -4.85
N GLY A 53 4.37 21.75 -5.02
CA GLY A 53 3.47 21.16 -5.99
C GLY A 53 2.20 21.98 -6.25
N PRO A 54 1.36 21.53 -7.21
CA PRO A 54 0.12 22.21 -7.57
C PRO A 54 -0.93 22.09 -6.46
N ARG A 55 -1.89 23.06 -6.42
CA ARG A 55 -3.00 23.01 -5.45
C ARG A 55 -3.86 21.75 -5.59
N PHE A 56 -4.02 21.27 -6.80
CA PHE A 56 -4.83 20.11 -7.16
C PHE A 56 -3.96 19.12 -7.98
N PRO A 57 -3.18 18.26 -7.30
CA PRO A 57 -2.37 17.27 -7.99
C PRO A 57 -3.25 16.19 -8.66
N ASP A 58 -2.84 15.76 -9.85
CA ASP A 58 -3.43 14.62 -10.51
C ASP A 58 -3.02 13.32 -9.77
N MET A 59 -4.01 12.45 -9.53
CA MET A 59 -3.83 11.17 -8.85
C MET A 59 -4.26 9.98 -9.75
N SER A 60 -4.48 10.20 -11.05
CA SER A 60 -4.87 9.13 -11.99
C SER A 60 -3.82 8.03 -12.13
N GLU A 61 -2.57 8.35 -11.81
CA GLU A 61 -1.45 7.40 -11.72
C GLU A 61 -0.71 7.63 -10.39
N ALA A 62 -1.38 7.35 -9.28
CA ALA A 62 -0.80 7.52 -7.95
C ALA A 62 0.43 6.63 -7.72
N TYR A 63 0.37 5.41 -8.24
CA TYR A 63 1.47 4.44 -8.28
C TYR A 63 1.98 4.32 -9.71
N ASP A 64 3.28 4.39 -9.87
CA ASP A 64 3.96 4.48 -11.17
C ASP A 64 3.91 3.13 -11.92
N ASN A 65 3.34 3.12 -13.13
CA ASN A 65 3.13 1.92 -13.92
C ASN A 65 4.46 1.25 -14.33
N GLU A 66 5.52 2.02 -14.65
CA GLU A 66 6.83 1.45 -14.99
C GLU A 66 7.46 0.74 -13.78
N LEU A 67 7.27 1.28 -12.56
CA LEU A 67 7.74 0.62 -11.35
C LEU A 67 6.93 -0.64 -11.02
N ILE A 68 5.62 -0.64 -11.30
CA ILE A 68 4.77 -1.83 -11.17
C ILE A 68 5.23 -2.92 -12.14
N ASP A 69 5.49 -2.57 -13.40
CA ASP A 69 5.98 -3.51 -14.42
C ASP A 69 7.36 -4.07 -14.08
N LEU A 70 8.25 -3.22 -13.56
CA LEU A 70 9.56 -3.64 -13.07
C LEU A 70 9.40 -4.65 -11.90
N ALA A 71 8.51 -4.37 -10.94
CA ALA A 71 8.25 -5.27 -9.83
C ALA A 71 7.71 -6.63 -10.29
N ASN A 72 6.81 -6.63 -11.28
CA ASN A 72 6.28 -7.86 -11.89
C ASN A 72 7.39 -8.70 -12.54
N SER A 73 8.26 -8.07 -13.31
CA SER A 73 9.38 -8.74 -13.96
C SER A 73 10.33 -9.35 -12.94
N ILE A 74 10.69 -8.60 -11.90
CA ILE A 74 11.55 -9.07 -10.81
C ILE A 74 10.89 -10.22 -10.04
N ALA A 75 9.60 -10.11 -9.72
CA ALA A 75 8.87 -11.17 -9.03
C ALA A 75 8.87 -12.48 -9.84
N ALA A 76 8.69 -12.38 -11.16
CA ALA A 76 8.77 -13.53 -12.07
C ALA A 76 10.18 -14.15 -12.10
N GLU A 77 11.23 -13.32 -12.22
CA GLU A 77 12.63 -13.77 -12.21
C GLU A 77 12.99 -14.50 -10.90
N LEU A 78 12.47 -13.99 -9.75
CA LEU A 78 12.70 -14.57 -8.43
C LEU A 78 11.76 -15.74 -8.11
N ASN A 79 10.83 -16.07 -9.01
CA ASN A 79 9.76 -17.05 -8.80
C ASN A 79 8.93 -16.74 -7.52
N ILE A 80 8.67 -15.45 -7.26
CA ILE A 80 7.85 -14.97 -6.16
C ILE A 80 6.46 -14.61 -6.71
N LYS A 81 5.42 -15.28 -6.18
CA LYS A 81 4.05 -14.96 -6.54
C LYS A 81 3.65 -13.63 -5.91
N VAL A 82 3.11 -12.72 -6.72
CA VAL A 82 2.53 -11.45 -6.29
C VAL A 82 1.06 -11.35 -6.68
N ARG A 83 0.32 -10.54 -5.94
CA ARG A 83 -1.04 -10.10 -6.23
C ARG A 83 -1.02 -8.64 -6.62
N HIS A 84 -2.11 -8.14 -7.16
CA HIS A 84 -2.33 -6.73 -7.44
C HIS A 84 -3.65 -6.32 -6.82
N GLY A 85 -3.74 -5.07 -6.39
CA GLY A 85 -5.00 -4.62 -5.82
C GLY A 85 -5.01 -3.17 -5.37
N VAL A 86 -6.19 -2.75 -4.99
CA VAL A 86 -6.50 -1.43 -4.44
C VAL A 86 -6.33 -1.46 -2.91
N TYR A 87 -5.52 -0.55 -2.40
CA TYR A 87 -5.31 -0.37 -0.96
C TYR A 87 -6.26 0.69 -0.41
N LEU A 88 -7.02 0.37 0.64
CA LEU A 88 -7.84 1.35 1.34
C LEU A 88 -7.11 1.80 2.61
N ALA A 89 -6.91 3.11 2.75
CA ALA A 89 -6.35 3.70 3.97
C ALA A 89 -7.48 4.17 4.90
N THR A 90 -7.50 3.68 6.13
CA THR A 90 -8.44 4.06 7.19
C THR A 90 -7.72 4.53 8.45
N GLN A 91 -8.45 5.17 9.35
CA GLN A 91 -7.86 5.86 10.50
C GLN A 91 -7.24 4.93 11.55
N GLY A 92 -7.85 3.79 11.86
CA GLY A 92 -7.52 3.02 13.05
C GLY A 92 -7.79 3.80 14.36
N PRO A 93 -7.23 3.41 15.51
CA PRO A 93 -6.28 2.31 15.75
C PRO A 93 -6.94 0.93 15.93
N THR A 94 -8.27 0.85 15.85
CA THR A 94 -8.98 -0.43 15.90
C THR A 94 -8.83 -1.18 14.58
N TYR A 95 -8.79 -2.51 14.61
CA TYR A 95 -9.05 -3.32 13.45
C TYR A 95 -10.51 -3.20 13.03
N GLU A 96 -10.76 -3.51 11.77
CA GLU A 96 -12.06 -3.34 11.15
C GLU A 96 -13.08 -4.34 11.67
N THR A 97 -14.31 -3.88 11.81
CA THR A 97 -15.46 -4.76 12.06
C THR A 97 -15.79 -5.56 10.80
N PRO A 98 -16.51 -6.71 10.93
CA PRO A 98 -16.96 -7.47 9.76
C PRO A 98 -17.82 -6.65 8.78
N SER A 99 -18.50 -5.61 9.26
CA SER A 99 -19.31 -4.71 8.43
C SER A 99 -18.47 -3.71 7.65
N GLU A 100 -17.42 -3.17 8.28
CA GLU A 100 -16.43 -2.30 7.62
C GLU A 100 -15.69 -3.06 6.53
N TYR A 101 -15.22 -4.28 6.78
CA TYR A 101 -14.61 -5.13 5.75
C TYR A 101 -15.52 -5.33 4.54
N ARG A 102 -16.82 -5.63 4.76
CA ARG A 102 -17.78 -5.76 3.65
C ARG A 102 -17.97 -4.46 2.88
N MET A 103 -18.04 -3.33 3.60
CA MET A 103 -18.16 -2.00 2.99
C MET A 103 -16.93 -1.71 2.12
N PHE A 104 -15.74 -1.91 2.62
CA PHE A 104 -14.49 -1.65 1.91
C PHE A 104 -14.33 -2.56 0.67
N ALA A 105 -14.64 -3.84 0.81
CA ALA A 105 -14.67 -4.76 -0.34
C ALA A 105 -15.69 -4.33 -1.41
N HIS A 106 -16.88 -3.85 -0.98
CA HIS A 106 -17.90 -3.35 -1.90
C HIS A 106 -17.44 -2.07 -2.64
N TRP A 107 -16.61 -1.25 -2.02
CA TRP A 107 -16.00 -0.08 -2.66
C TRP A 107 -14.84 -0.42 -3.61
N GLY A 108 -14.46 -1.69 -3.69
CA GLY A 108 -13.41 -2.16 -4.57
C GLY A 108 -12.02 -2.24 -3.93
N ALA A 109 -11.93 -2.16 -2.60
CA ALA A 109 -10.67 -2.39 -1.91
C ALA A 109 -10.32 -3.89 -1.89
N ASP A 110 -9.06 -4.22 -2.13
CA ASP A 110 -8.48 -5.56 -2.02
C ASP A 110 -7.75 -5.77 -0.69
N ALA A 111 -7.27 -4.68 -0.09
CA ALA A 111 -6.64 -4.69 1.22
C ALA A 111 -6.92 -3.37 1.97
N VAL A 112 -6.85 -3.41 3.29
CA VAL A 112 -7.09 -2.26 4.17
C VAL A 112 -5.95 -2.12 5.18
N GLY A 113 -5.57 -0.88 5.48
CA GLY A 113 -4.59 -0.56 6.52
C GLY A 113 -4.65 0.91 6.92
N MET A 114 -3.70 1.34 7.77
CA MET A 114 -3.77 2.62 8.48
C MET A 114 -2.69 3.62 8.06
N SER A 115 -2.13 3.48 6.83
CA SER A 115 -0.98 4.26 6.35
C SER A 115 -1.00 4.44 4.83
N THR A 116 0.13 4.78 4.26
CA THR A 116 0.49 4.67 2.83
C THR A 116 -0.20 5.69 1.92
N ALA A 117 -1.53 5.80 1.90
CA ALA A 117 -2.21 6.78 1.05
C ALA A 117 -1.79 8.24 1.37
N PRO A 118 -1.71 8.68 2.64
CA PRO A 118 -1.22 10.03 2.95
C PRO A 118 0.21 10.29 2.47
N GLU A 119 1.11 9.31 2.58
CA GLU A 119 2.49 9.40 2.11
C GLU A 119 2.54 9.53 0.60
N VAL A 120 1.78 8.69 -0.12
CA VAL A 120 1.71 8.72 -1.58
C VAL A 120 1.10 10.03 -2.09
N ILE A 121 0.05 10.54 -1.45
CA ILE A 121 -0.57 11.82 -1.79
C ILE A 121 0.47 12.96 -1.72
N VAL A 122 1.25 13.02 -0.63
CA VAL A 122 2.29 14.04 -0.47
C VAL A 122 3.43 13.84 -1.48
N ALA A 123 3.82 12.61 -1.74
CA ALA A 123 4.87 12.29 -2.71
C ALA A 123 4.46 12.72 -4.13
N ARG A 124 3.25 12.36 -4.56
CA ARG A 124 2.72 12.77 -5.87
C ARG A 124 2.56 14.28 -5.99
N HIS A 125 2.12 14.95 -4.91
CA HIS A 125 2.09 16.42 -4.87
C HIS A 125 3.47 17.03 -5.15
N CYS A 126 4.54 16.43 -4.65
CA CYS A 126 5.93 16.84 -4.85
C CYS A 126 6.56 16.29 -6.16
N GLY A 127 5.82 15.59 -7.01
CA GLY A 127 6.33 15.01 -8.26
C GLY A 127 7.24 13.81 -8.07
N ILE A 128 7.18 13.14 -6.91
CA ILE A 128 7.96 11.91 -6.63
C ILE A 128 7.20 10.71 -7.20
N ARG A 129 7.90 9.83 -7.91
CA ARG A 129 7.36 8.53 -8.38
C ARG A 129 7.14 7.61 -7.19
N CYS A 130 6.03 6.86 -7.17
CA CYS A 130 5.67 6.02 -6.05
C CYS A 130 5.48 4.55 -6.46
N PHE A 131 5.98 3.65 -5.64
CA PHE A 131 5.68 2.23 -5.68
C PHE A 131 5.25 1.76 -4.30
N GLY A 132 4.24 0.90 -4.23
CA GLY A 132 3.73 0.35 -2.98
C GLY A 132 3.54 -1.15 -3.03
N ILE A 133 3.85 -1.83 -1.90
CA ILE A 133 3.63 -3.26 -1.74
C ILE A 133 3.13 -3.56 -0.32
N SER A 134 2.08 -4.38 -0.22
CA SER A 134 1.50 -4.80 1.05
C SER A 134 1.82 -6.27 1.31
N ILE A 135 2.02 -6.62 2.59
CA ILE A 135 1.91 -8.01 3.07
C ILE A 135 0.50 -8.19 3.61
N ILE A 136 -0.21 -9.19 3.13
CA ILE A 136 -1.52 -9.55 3.66
C ILE A 136 -1.32 -10.33 4.96
N THR A 137 -1.77 -9.77 6.08
CA THR A 137 -1.49 -10.30 7.43
C THR A 137 -2.67 -11.00 8.08
N ASP A 138 -3.87 -10.67 7.63
CA ASP A 138 -5.14 -11.23 8.09
C ASP A 138 -6.20 -11.11 6.99
N LEU A 139 -7.36 -11.74 7.18
CA LEU A 139 -8.41 -11.78 6.16
C LEU A 139 -9.74 -11.26 6.71
N GLY A 140 -10.19 -10.12 6.16
CA GLY A 140 -11.51 -9.54 6.37
C GLY A 140 -12.61 -10.10 5.47
N VAL A 141 -12.46 -11.35 5.03
CA VAL A 141 -13.39 -12.03 4.12
C VAL A 141 -14.46 -12.78 4.92
N HIS A 142 -15.72 -12.68 4.53
CA HIS A 142 -16.82 -13.39 5.20
C HIS A 142 -16.51 -14.88 5.34
N GLY A 143 -16.70 -15.41 6.54
CA GLY A 143 -16.38 -16.81 6.90
C GLY A 143 -14.90 -17.08 7.18
N LYS A 144 -14.00 -16.11 6.97
CA LYS A 144 -12.56 -16.22 7.27
C LYS A 144 -12.10 -15.24 8.36
N ILE A 145 -12.99 -14.34 8.83
CA ILE A 145 -12.65 -13.37 9.86
C ILE A 145 -12.44 -14.09 11.20
N VAL A 146 -11.27 -13.92 11.76
CA VAL A 146 -10.89 -14.42 13.09
C VAL A 146 -10.44 -13.26 13.97
N LYS A 147 -10.38 -13.47 15.29
CA LYS A 147 -9.78 -12.47 16.17
C LYS A 147 -8.29 -12.34 15.84
N VAL A 148 -7.86 -11.12 15.52
CA VAL A 148 -6.49 -10.78 15.16
C VAL A 148 -5.87 -9.95 16.28
N THR A 149 -4.63 -10.26 16.63
CA THR A 149 -3.79 -9.47 17.54
C THR A 149 -2.67 -8.80 16.76
N HIS A 150 -2.07 -7.76 17.33
CA HIS A 150 -0.89 -7.14 16.73
C HIS A 150 0.30 -8.12 16.59
N GLU A 151 0.39 -9.09 17.50
CA GLU A 151 1.42 -10.15 17.43
C GLU A 151 1.21 -11.07 16.22
N ASP A 152 -0.03 -11.46 15.93
CA ASP A 152 -0.37 -12.27 14.74
C ASP A 152 0.04 -11.54 13.45
N VAL A 153 -0.26 -10.24 13.37
CA VAL A 153 0.14 -9.38 12.25
C VAL A 153 1.66 -9.35 12.09
N GLN A 154 2.41 -9.22 13.20
CA GLN A 154 3.88 -9.22 13.17
C GLN A 154 4.46 -10.57 12.74
N ILE A 155 3.86 -11.67 13.14
CA ILE A 155 4.30 -13.02 12.75
C ILE A 155 4.12 -13.20 11.24
N ALA A 156 2.93 -12.94 10.71
CA ALA A 156 2.64 -13.04 9.28
C ALA A 156 3.55 -12.12 8.44
N ALA A 157 3.77 -10.89 8.92
CA ALA A 157 4.67 -9.94 8.26
C ALA A 157 6.12 -10.45 8.22
N ARG A 158 6.64 -10.99 9.33
CA ARG A 158 8.02 -11.55 9.40
C ARG A 158 8.24 -12.72 8.46
N GLU A 159 7.25 -13.60 8.31
CA GLU A 159 7.33 -14.76 7.40
C GLU A 159 7.35 -14.35 5.92
N ALA A 160 6.63 -13.28 5.56
CA ALA A 160 6.55 -12.80 4.18
C ALA A 160 7.67 -11.80 3.82
N GLN A 161 8.24 -11.11 4.82
CA GLN A 161 9.26 -10.06 4.66
C GLN A 161 10.44 -10.46 3.77
N PRO A 162 11.06 -11.64 3.86
CA PRO A 162 12.21 -11.98 3.03
C PRO A 162 11.90 -11.92 1.52
N ARG A 163 10.69 -12.36 1.12
CA ARG A 163 10.23 -12.32 -0.27
C ARG A 163 10.00 -10.89 -0.75
N MET A 164 9.34 -10.07 0.08
CA MET A 164 9.14 -8.66 -0.20
C MET A 164 10.47 -7.92 -0.30
N ALA A 165 11.39 -8.14 0.65
CA ALA A 165 12.70 -7.51 0.68
C ALA A 165 13.56 -7.89 -0.55
N ALA A 166 13.43 -9.11 -1.07
CA ALA A 166 14.12 -9.51 -2.29
C ALA A 166 13.63 -8.69 -3.49
N ILE A 167 12.31 -8.55 -3.68
CA ILE A 167 11.75 -7.72 -4.76
C ILE A 167 12.20 -6.25 -4.60
N MET A 168 12.03 -5.67 -3.40
CA MET A 168 12.34 -4.26 -3.15
C MET A 168 13.82 -3.94 -3.39
N ARG A 169 14.72 -4.85 -3.02
CA ARG A 169 16.17 -4.68 -3.21
C ARG A 169 16.55 -4.65 -4.69
N GLU A 170 15.99 -5.55 -5.48
CA GLU A 170 16.21 -5.57 -6.94
C GLU A 170 15.60 -4.34 -7.63
N MET A 171 14.42 -3.91 -7.18
CA MET A 171 13.80 -2.69 -7.69
C MET A 171 14.68 -1.46 -7.45
N ILE A 172 15.19 -1.29 -6.22
CA ILE A 172 16.08 -0.16 -5.88
C ILE A 172 17.36 -0.19 -6.71
N ALA A 173 17.87 -1.37 -7.03
CA ALA A 173 19.08 -1.51 -7.84
C ALA A 173 18.88 -1.21 -9.33
N ARG A 174 17.63 -1.29 -9.82
CA ARG A 174 17.29 -1.18 -11.26
C ARG A 174 16.45 0.06 -11.62
N SER A 175 16.02 0.85 -10.60
CA SER A 175 15.19 2.06 -10.80
C SER A 175 16.00 3.36 -10.90
#